data_c3e9579b8677160e93639bb6976be90c
#
_entry.id   c3e9579b8677160e93639bb6976be90c
#
_cell.length_a   1.000
_cell.length_b   1.000
_cell.length_c   1.000
_cell.angle_alpha   90.00
_cell.angle_beta   90.00
_cell.angle_gamma   90.00
#
_symmetry.space_group_name_H-M   'P 1'
#
loop_
_entity.id
_entity.type
_entity.pdbx_description
1 polymer ?
#
loop_
_entity_poly.entity_id
_entity_poly.type
_entity_poly.pdbx_seq_one_letter_code
_entity_poly.pdbx_strand_id
1 'polypeptide(L)'
;MSETVTLRLAAAVSAGALLALAAMAAGVRPAASQEFDCRNAEFASEVTICGSERLSALDERMSALYRDLKSAYGKRYQREDLKAYQQQFLDARDACGRDTECIKGAYLDQIGVLEARLEQAYRRSER
;
A
#
# COMPACT_ATOMS: atom_id res chain seq x y z
N MET A 1 64.45 9.73 -56.04
CA MET A 1 63.23 10.47 -55.61
C MET A 1 62.45 9.55 -54.72
N SER A 2 62.68 9.69 -53.44
CA SER A 2 62.10 8.79 -52.43
C SER A 2 61.40 9.65 -51.39
N GLU A 3 60.12 9.62 -51.42
CA GLU A 3 59.32 10.27 -50.39
C GLU A 3 59.08 9.28 -49.29
N THR A 4 59.59 9.58 -48.14
CA THR A 4 59.40 8.84 -46.91
C THR A 4 58.14 9.33 -46.27
N VAL A 5 57.11 8.52 -46.31
CA VAL A 5 55.87 8.76 -45.60
C VAL A 5 56.03 8.35 -44.13
N THR A 6 56.14 9.32 -43.27
CA THR A 6 56.17 9.12 -41.81
C THR A 6 54.80 8.85 -41.31
N LEU A 7 54.52 7.60 -40.93
CA LEU A 7 53.29 7.16 -40.28
C LEU A 7 53.33 7.60 -38.83
N ARG A 8 52.51 8.60 -38.48
CA ARG A 8 52.30 9.00 -37.10
C ARG A 8 51.25 8.07 -36.47
N LEU A 9 51.69 7.23 -35.53
CA LEU A 9 50.80 6.50 -34.66
C LEU A 9 50.14 7.48 -33.70
N ALA A 10 48.84 7.68 -33.87
CA ALA A 10 48.00 8.34 -32.87
C ALA A 10 47.62 7.31 -31.80
N ALA A 11 48.12 7.52 -30.60
CA ALA A 11 47.73 6.75 -29.45
C ALA A 11 46.28 7.08 -29.09
N ALA A 12 45.36 6.12 -29.30
CA ALA A 12 43.99 6.22 -28.82
C ALA A 12 43.98 5.98 -27.31
N VAL A 13 43.72 7.04 -26.57
CA VAL A 13 43.46 6.97 -25.14
C VAL A 13 42.06 6.37 -24.95
N SER A 14 42.03 5.15 -24.50
CA SER A 14 40.80 4.47 -24.13
C SER A 14 40.18 5.15 -22.88
N ALA A 15 39.17 5.94 -23.09
CA ALA A 15 38.34 6.46 -21.99
C ALA A 15 37.60 5.28 -21.34
N GLY A 16 38.05 4.92 -20.14
CA GLY A 16 37.38 3.92 -19.32
C GLY A 16 35.94 4.34 -19.01
N ALA A 17 35.00 3.56 -19.50
CA ALA A 17 33.61 3.68 -19.14
C ALA A 17 33.47 3.30 -17.65
N LEU A 18 33.37 4.30 -16.80
CA LEU A 18 32.90 4.14 -15.42
C LEU A 18 31.42 3.76 -15.48
N LEU A 19 31.14 2.46 -15.39
CA LEU A 19 29.83 1.93 -15.11
C LEU A 19 29.44 2.37 -13.68
N ALA A 20 28.73 3.48 -13.59
CA ALA A 20 28.02 3.85 -12.37
C ALA A 20 26.93 2.80 -12.16
N LEU A 21 27.17 1.84 -11.26
CA LEU A 21 26.11 1.04 -10.67
C LEU A 21 25.23 1.99 -9.85
N ALA A 22 24.16 2.47 -10.47
CA ALA A 22 23.05 3.06 -9.76
C ALA A 22 22.43 1.92 -8.92
N ALA A 23 22.84 1.83 -7.66
CA ALA A 23 22.12 1.05 -6.67
C ALA A 23 20.71 1.63 -6.62
N MET A 24 19.77 0.95 -7.27
CA MET A 24 18.35 1.17 -7.03
C MET A 24 18.10 0.76 -5.58
N ALA A 25 18.24 1.72 -4.68
CA ALA A 25 17.61 1.64 -3.38
C ALA A 25 16.12 1.52 -3.69
N ALA A 26 15.62 0.27 -3.70
CA ALA A 26 14.19 0.02 -3.60
C ALA A 26 13.79 0.62 -2.25
N GLY A 27 13.45 1.90 -2.27
CA GLY A 27 12.89 2.57 -1.13
C GLY A 27 11.65 1.78 -0.77
N VAL A 28 11.66 1.15 0.40
CA VAL A 28 10.45 0.62 1.01
C VAL A 28 9.51 1.81 1.08
N ARG A 29 8.57 1.88 0.13
CA ARG A 29 7.50 2.89 0.19
C ARG A 29 6.78 2.62 1.51
N PRO A 30 6.69 3.58 2.42
CA PRO A 30 5.78 3.43 3.53
C PRO A 30 4.41 3.14 2.91
N ALA A 31 3.79 2.05 3.33
CA ALA A 31 2.45 1.69 2.88
C ALA A 31 1.52 2.88 3.15
N ALA A 32 1.15 3.58 2.08
CA ALA A 32 0.52 4.90 2.15
C ALA A 32 -0.99 4.82 2.44
N SER A 33 -1.46 3.74 3.05
CA SER A 33 -2.89 3.52 3.25
C SER A 33 -3.29 2.75 4.50
N GLN A 34 -2.40 2.60 5.45
CA GLN A 34 -2.82 2.09 6.75
C GLN A 34 -3.80 3.07 7.40
N GLU A 35 -4.84 2.57 8.05
CA GLU A 35 -5.83 3.36 8.82
C GLU A 35 -5.14 4.23 9.88
N PHE A 36 -3.94 3.83 10.30
CA PHE A 36 -3.10 4.49 11.31
C PHE A 36 -1.62 4.50 10.90
N ASP A 37 -0.85 5.40 11.48
CA ASP A 37 0.61 5.49 11.28
C ASP A 37 1.33 4.56 12.27
N CYS A 38 2.11 3.60 11.77
CA CYS A 38 2.87 2.67 12.59
C CYS A 38 3.85 3.34 13.57
N ARG A 39 4.25 4.58 13.30
CA ARG A 39 5.09 5.35 14.24
C ARG A 39 4.32 5.78 15.49
N ASN A 40 3.00 5.82 15.41
CA ASN A 40 2.09 6.25 16.45
C ASN A 40 1.12 5.13 16.86
N ALA A 41 1.49 3.86 16.64
CA ALA A 41 0.67 2.72 17.03
C ALA A 41 0.47 2.69 18.55
N GLU A 42 -0.77 2.80 19.00
CA GLU A 42 -1.15 2.87 20.41
C GLU A 42 -1.71 1.54 20.93
N PHE A 43 -2.47 0.84 20.09
CA PHE A 43 -3.08 -0.44 20.45
C PHE A 43 -2.17 -1.62 20.17
N ALA A 44 -2.30 -2.69 20.97
CA ALA A 44 -1.54 -3.93 20.77
C ALA A 44 -1.82 -4.55 19.40
N SER A 45 -3.05 -4.44 18.89
CA SER A 45 -3.45 -4.84 17.54
C SER A 45 -2.68 -4.07 16.47
N GLU A 46 -2.55 -2.75 16.59
CA GLU A 46 -1.81 -1.90 15.65
C GLU A 46 -0.33 -2.25 15.60
N VAL A 47 0.30 -2.45 16.77
CA VAL A 47 1.70 -2.91 16.84
C VAL A 47 1.87 -4.26 16.14
N THR A 48 0.90 -5.16 16.31
CA THR A 48 0.91 -6.49 15.67
C THR A 48 0.74 -6.39 14.16
N ILE A 49 -0.16 -5.53 13.68
CA ILE A 49 -0.39 -5.25 12.25
C ILE A 49 0.89 -4.70 11.63
N CYS A 50 1.51 -3.70 12.26
CA CYS A 50 2.75 -3.09 11.79
C CYS A 50 3.92 -4.08 11.69
N GLY A 51 3.96 -5.07 12.56
CA GLY A 51 4.98 -6.13 12.57
C GLY A 51 4.70 -7.28 11.59
N SER A 52 3.57 -7.26 10.87
CA SER A 52 3.14 -8.33 9.98
C SER A 52 2.82 -7.80 8.59
N GLU A 53 3.65 -8.14 7.60
CA GLU A 53 3.40 -7.77 6.20
C GLU A 53 2.02 -8.22 5.71
N ARG A 54 1.59 -9.43 6.11
CA ARG A 54 0.28 -9.98 5.74
C ARG A 54 -0.88 -9.17 6.33
N LEU A 55 -0.81 -8.77 7.60
CA LEU A 55 -1.85 -7.97 8.24
C LEU A 55 -1.85 -6.54 7.70
N SER A 56 -0.67 -5.97 7.44
CA SER A 56 -0.55 -4.66 6.78
C SER A 56 -1.21 -4.64 5.40
N ALA A 57 -1.03 -5.71 4.60
CA ALA A 57 -1.68 -5.82 3.30
C ALA A 57 -3.21 -5.93 3.40
N LEU A 58 -3.74 -6.59 4.43
CA LEU A 58 -5.18 -6.63 4.70
C LEU A 58 -5.72 -5.25 5.12
N ASP A 59 -4.98 -4.52 5.95
CA ASP A 59 -5.33 -3.16 6.36
C ASP A 59 -5.39 -2.21 5.14
N GLU A 60 -4.40 -2.26 4.27
CA GLU A 60 -4.38 -1.49 3.01
C GLU A 60 -5.59 -1.77 2.13
N ARG A 61 -5.92 -3.06 1.93
CA ARG A 61 -7.07 -3.47 1.14
C ARG A 61 -8.38 -2.99 1.75
N MET A 62 -8.57 -3.17 3.04
CA MET A 62 -9.75 -2.72 3.77
C MET A 62 -9.90 -1.20 3.66
N SER A 63 -8.82 -0.45 3.90
CA SER A 63 -8.81 1.01 3.82
C SER A 63 -9.12 1.53 2.41
N ALA A 64 -8.65 0.86 1.35
CA ALA A 64 -8.99 1.20 -0.02
C ALA A 64 -10.49 1.01 -0.28
N LEU A 65 -11.05 -0.14 0.07
CA LEU A 65 -12.48 -0.43 -0.08
C LEU A 65 -13.37 0.56 0.70
N TYR A 66 -12.96 0.92 1.91
CA TYR A 66 -13.67 1.92 2.71
C TYR A 66 -13.73 3.29 2.00
N ARG A 67 -12.59 3.76 1.46
CA ARG A 67 -12.54 5.03 0.72
C ARG A 67 -13.39 4.99 -0.55
N ASP A 68 -13.32 3.90 -1.30
CA ASP A 68 -14.07 3.72 -2.53
C ASP A 68 -15.58 3.72 -2.26
N LEU A 69 -16.01 2.97 -1.24
CA LEU A 69 -17.41 2.94 -0.83
C LEU A 69 -17.90 4.29 -0.31
N LYS A 70 -17.07 5.00 0.48
CA LYS A 70 -17.38 6.34 0.95
C LYS A 70 -17.57 7.32 -0.21
N SER A 71 -16.78 7.18 -1.27
CA SER A 71 -16.89 7.97 -2.49
C SER A 71 -18.13 7.62 -3.31
N ALA A 72 -18.49 6.32 -3.39
CA ALA A 72 -19.67 5.84 -4.08
C ALA A 72 -20.98 6.24 -3.39
N TYR A 73 -20.94 6.49 -2.08
CA TYR A 73 -22.10 6.90 -1.32
C TYR A 73 -22.44 8.39 -1.50
N GLY A 74 -23.50 8.69 -2.26
CA GLY A 74 -23.96 10.05 -2.53
C GLY A 74 -24.68 10.71 -1.35
N LYS A 75 -25.33 9.94 -0.49
CA LYS A 75 -26.17 10.46 0.59
C LYS A 75 -25.42 10.49 1.92
N ARG A 76 -25.69 11.54 2.72
CA ARG A 76 -25.03 11.74 4.01
C ARG A 76 -25.25 10.56 4.97
N TYR A 77 -26.51 10.09 5.10
CA TYR A 77 -26.81 8.99 6.02
C TYR A 77 -26.06 7.68 5.67
N GLN A 78 -25.81 7.42 4.39
CA GLN A 78 -25.04 6.25 3.96
C GLN A 78 -23.58 6.34 4.45
N ARG A 79 -22.99 7.54 4.41
CA ARG A 79 -21.62 7.77 4.91
C ARG A 79 -21.55 7.72 6.43
N GLU A 80 -22.58 8.16 7.13
CA GLU A 80 -22.69 8.06 8.59
C GLU A 80 -22.84 6.60 9.04
N ASP A 81 -23.67 5.81 8.35
CA ASP A 81 -23.80 4.37 8.58
C ASP A 81 -22.49 3.63 8.32
N LEU A 82 -21.81 3.96 7.22
CA LEU A 82 -20.50 3.39 6.91
C LEU A 82 -19.46 3.72 7.98
N LYS A 83 -19.45 4.94 8.50
CA LYS A 83 -18.55 5.36 9.57
C LYS A 83 -18.82 4.59 10.86
N ALA A 84 -20.10 4.43 11.23
CA ALA A 84 -20.47 3.66 12.42
C ALA A 84 -20.07 2.19 12.29
N TYR A 85 -20.24 1.61 11.11
CA TYR A 85 -19.82 0.25 10.81
C TYR A 85 -18.30 0.08 10.88
N GLN A 86 -17.55 1.04 10.35
CA GLN A 86 -16.08 1.06 10.46
C GLN A 86 -15.61 1.11 11.91
N GLN A 87 -16.29 1.90 12.76
CA GLN A 87 -15.94 1.96 14.19
C GLN A 87 -16.14 0.61 14.88
N GLN A 88 -17.23 -0.11 14.58
CA GLN A 88 -17.45 -1.45 15.11
C GLN A 88 -16.34 -2.45 14.70
N PHE A 89 -15.85 -2.34 13.46
CA PHE A 89 -14.71 -3.13 13.01
C PHE A 89 -13.45 -2.80 13.81
N LEU A 90 -13.13 -1.51 13.99
CA LEU A 90 -11.95 -1.08 14.74
C LEU A 90 -12.00 -1.61 16.19
N ASP A 91 -13.16 -1.50 16.84
CA ASP A 91 -13.34 -2.00 18.21
C ASP A 91 -13.14 -3.52 18.28
N ALA A 92 -13.66 -4.28 17.30
CA ALA A 92 -13.49 -5.73 17.24
C ALA A 92 -12.04 -6.13 16.96
N ARG A 93 -11.36 -5.44 16.03
CA ARG A 93 -9.94 -5.63 15.73
C ARG A 93 -9.06 -5.39 16.97
N ASP A 94 -9.31 -4.28 17.67
CA ASP A 94 -8.49 -3.88 18.82
C ASP A 94 -8.73 -4.80 20.03
N ALA A 95 -9.92 -5.36 20.17
CA ALA A 95 -10.22 -6.40 21.17
C ALA A 95 -9.41 -7.69 20.96
N CYS A 96 -8.91 -7.96 19.75
CA CYS A 96 -8.03 -9.10 19.47
C CYS A 96 -6.65 -8.98 20.15
N GLY A 97 -6.22 -7.78 20.56
CA GLY A 97 -4.92 -7.56 21.14
C GLY A 97 -3.78 -7.97 20.19
N ARG A 98 -2.99 -8.98 20.55
CA ARG A 98 -1.87 -9.50 19.76
C ARG A 98 -2.18 -10.77 18.98
N ASP A 99 -3.41 -11.26 19.02
CA ASP A 99 -3.81 -12.47 18.33
C ASP A 99 -3.92 -12.23 16.82
N THR A 100 -2.91 -12.71 16.07
CA THR A 100 -2.82 -12.51 14.61
C THR A 100 -3.95 -13.17 13.83
N GLU A 101 -4.44 -14.34 14.27
CA GLU A 101 -5.55 -15.00 13.59
C GLU A 101 -6.89 -14.32 13.86
N CYS A 102 -7.10 -13.83 15.08
CA CYS A 102 -8.25 -13.00 15.43
C CYS A 102 -8.26 -11.70 14.59
N ILE A 103 -7.14 -10.98 14.54
CA ILE A 103 -7.00 -9.74 13.74
C ILE A 103 -7.25 -10.03 12.25
N LYS A 104 -6.67 -11.10 11.73
CA LYS A 104 -6.88 -11.52 10.34
C LYS A 104 -8.35 -11.80 10.05
N GLY A 105 -9.03 -12.52 10.94
CA GLY A 105 -10.47 -12.80 10.85
C GLY A 105 -11.30 -11.52 10.77
N ALA A 106 -11.04 -10.55 11.66
CA ALA A 106 -11.72 -9.27 11.65
C ALA A 106 -11.57 -8.52 10.32
N TYR A 107 -10.35 -8.51 9.74
CA TYR A 107 -10.12 -7.89 8.42
C TYR A 107 -10.87 -8.60 7.29
N LEU A 108 -10.84 -9.93 7.25
CA LEU A 108 -11.50 -10.70 6.19
C LEU A 108 -13.02 -10.49 6.21
N ASP A 109 -13.62 -10.46 7.40
CA ASP A 109 -15.04 -10.18 7.57
C ASP A 109 -15.39 -8.76 7.10
N GLN A 110 -14.61 -7.77 7.52
CA GLN A 110 -14.81 -6.37 7.11
C GLN A 110 -14.65 -6.18 5.60
N ILE A 111 -13.61 -6.75 5.00
CA ILE A 111 -13.37 -6.71 3.55
C ILE A 111 -14.56 -7.30 2.79
N GLY A 112 -15.06 -8.46 3.19
CA GLY A 112 -16.20 -9.11 2.55
C GLY A 112 -17.46 -8.24 2.56
N VAL A 113 -17.73 -7.57 3.68
CA VAL A 113 -18.89 -6.66 3.79
C VAL A 113 -18.70 -5.41 2.93
N LEU A 114 -17.51 -4.80 2.94
CA LEU A 114 -17.24 -3.60 2.14
C LEU A 114 -17.32 -3.90 0.63
N GLU A 115 -16.82 -5.05 0.18
CA GLU A 115 -16.92 -5.50 -1.22
C GLU A 115 -18.38 -5.67 -1.65
N ALA A 116 -19.20 -6.35 -0.84
CA ALA A 116 -20.62 -6.56 -1.11
C ALA A 116 -21.40 -5.23 -1.19
N ARG A 117 -21.11 -4.31 -0.27
CA ARG A 117 -21.74 -2.97 -0.26
C ARG A 117 -21.31 -2.14 -1.47
N LEU A 118 -20.03 -2.21 -1.87
CA LEU A 118 -19.50 -1.47 -3.02
C LEU A 118 -20.13 -1.96 -4.33
N GLU A 119 -20.25 -3.26 -4.50
CA GLU A 119 -20.95 -3.86 -5.64
C GLU A 119 -22.43 -3.40 -5.71
N GLN A 120 -23.12 -3.35 -4.57
CA GLN A 120 -24.50 -2.84 -4.53
C GLN A 120 -24.57 -1.36 -4.90
N ALA A 121 -23.60 -0.54 -4.48
CA ALA A 121 -23.55 0.88 -4.82
C ALA A 121 -23.42 1.08 -6.33
N TYR A 122 -22.54 0.34 -6.98
CA TYR A 122 -22.36 0.40 -8.43
C TYR A 122 -23.61 -0.06 -9.19
N ARG A 123 -24.22 -1.18 -8.83
CA ARG A 123 -25.47 -1.64 -9.46
C ARG A 123 -26.62 -0.64 -9.36
N ARG A 124 -26.66 0.19 -8.32
CA ARG A 124 -27.68 1.25 -8.18
C ARG A 124 -27.39 2.45 -9.07
N SER A 125 -26.12 2.76 -9.35
CA SER A 125 -25.74 3.87 -10.22
C SER A 125 -25.99 3.61 -11.70
N GLU A 126 -26.11 2.33 -12.09
CA GLU A 126 -26.38 1.91 -13.47
C GLU A 126 -27.89 1.89 -13.84
N ARG A 127 -28.78 2.14 -12.88
CA ARG A 127 -30.25 2.16 -13.07
C ARG A 127 -30.80 3.57 -13.19
#